data_a44e1dcd06afe3d0458ad5bddd85e086
#
_entry.id   a44e1dcd06afe3d0458ad5bddd85e086
#
_cell.length_a   1.000
_cell.length_b   1.000
_cell.length_c   1.000
_cell.angle_alpha   90.00
_cell.angle_beta   90.00
_cell.angle_gamma   90.00
#
_symmetry.space_group_name_H-M   'P 1'
#
loop_
_entity.id
_entity.type
_entity.pdbx_description
1 polymer ?
#
loop_
_entity_poly.entity_id
_entity_poly.type
_entity_poly.pdbx_seq_one_letter_code
_entity_poly.pdbx_strand_id
1 'polypeptide(L)'
;MTRFVYVRHGESNSTVARVIGGYRTCSGLSPLGVRQAEALRDRWLAAPELAPDLLVSSEFPRARQTAEIIAPALGGREIVVEPGFNEHDPGEACDGMPMADFVDRFGTGSWEEDPFGVTFPGGETLAAFHFRVGSTVRRLADEHPEATIVVACHGGVIDTVLRQALKTAPTGGFNINTLNTSITELELVRPNRWALRRYGDTAHLHGLPVATNVD
;
A
#
# COMPACT_ATOMS: atom_id res chain seq x y z
N MET A 1 10.23 -15.42 -13.71
CA MET A 1 8.93 -14.71 -13.52
C MET A 1 9.06 -13.84 -12.26
N THR A 2 8.90 -12.53 -12.38
CA THR A 2 9.02 -11.62 -11.23
C THR A 2 7.75 -11.64 -10.40
N ARG A 3 7.90 -11.79 -9.09
CA ARG A 3 6.81 -11.91 -8.11
C ARG A 3 6.82 -10.71 -7.19
N PHE A 4 5.70 -10.02 -7.10
CA PHE A 4 5.49 -8.92 -6.15
C PHE A 4 4.55 -9.36 -5.05
N VAL A 5 4.97 -9.19 -3.80
CA VAL A 5 4.19 -9.47 -2.59
C VAL A 5 3.95 -8.16 -1.87
N TYR A 6 2.79 -7.58 -2.09
CA TYR A 6 2.40 -6.31 -1.47
C TYR A 6 1.84 -6.57 -0.07
N VAL A 7 2.34 -5.80 0.89
CA VAL A 7 1.85 -5.77 2.27
C VAL A 7 1.35 -4.36 2.55
N ARG A 8 0.05 -4.18 2.79
CA ARG A 8 -0.45 -2.90 3.26
C ARG A 8 0.11 -2.64 4.66
N HIS A 9 0.55 -1.42 4.95
CA HIS A 9 1.04 -1.05 6.28
C HIS A 9 0.04 -1.37 7.38
N GLY A 10 0.50 -1.58 8.63
CA GLY A 10 -0.35 -1.72 9.81
C GLY A 10 -1.18 -0.46 10.07
N GLU A 11 -2.18 -0.52 10.94
CA GLU A 11 -2.98 0.65 11.30
C GLU A 11 -2.07 1.83 11.68
N SER A 12 -2.35 3.01 11.14
CA SER A 12 -1.55 4.21 11.39
C SER A 12 -2.19 5.13 12.43
N ASN A 13 -1.37 5.95 13.06
CA ASN A 13 -1.87 7.00 13.96
C ASN A 13 -2.81 7.98 13.22
N SER A 14 -2.57 8.25 11.94
CA SER A 14 -3.45 9.11 11.12
C SER A 14 -4.86 8.48 10.97
N THR A 15 -4.93 7.15 10.78
CA THR A 15 -6.22 6.43 10.71
C THR A 15 -6.98 6.55 12.03
N VAL A 16 -6.29 6.34 13.15
CA VAL A 16 -6.90 6.47 14.49
C VAL A 16 -7.40 7.90 14.75
N ALA A 17 -6.61 8.89 14.34
CA ALA A 17 -6.94 10.31 14.48
C ALA A 17 -8.00 10.79 13.46
N ARG A 18 -8.37 9.97 12.46
CA ARG A 18 -9.28 10.31 11.36
C ARG A 18 -8.84 11.57 10.60
N VAL A 19 -7.55 11.64 10.31
CA VAL A 19 -6.96 12.72 9.50
C VAL A 19 -6.47 12.17 8.17
N ILE A 20 -6.40 13.03 7.16
CA ILE A 20 -5.76 12.74 5.89
C ILE A 20 -4.26 12.59 6.15
N GLY A 21 -3.77 11.36 6.08
CA GLY A 21 -2.40 11.02 6.45
C GLY A 21 -1.45 11.07 5.27
N GLY A 22 -0.99 12.25 4.89
CA GLY A 22 0.09 12.43 3.92
C GLY A 22 1.48 12.15 4.52
N TYR A 23 2.52 12.46 3.76
CA TYR A 23 3.90 12.17 4.17
C TYR A 23 4.37 13.01 5.36
N ARG A 24 4.01 14.31 5.38
CA ARG A 24 4.51 15.28 6.37
C ARG A 24 3.99 15.02 7.77
N THR A 25 2.73 14.59 7.88
CA THR A 25 2.07 14.37 9.17
C THR A 25 2.02 12.90 9.59
N CYS A 26 2.55 11.99 8.78
CA CYS A 26 2.59 10.58 9.11
C CYS A 26 3.54 10.32 10.29
N SER A 27 2.99 10.02 11.45
CA SER A 27 3.75 9.69 12.67
C SER A 27 3.95 8.19 12.89
N GLY A 28 3.64 7.36 11.88
CA GLY A 28 3.86 5.93 11.91
C GLY A 28 2.66 5.09 12.33
N LEU A 29 2.94 3.90 12.81
CA LEU A 29 1.94 2.92 13.23
C LEU A 29 1.31 3.26 14.58
N SER A 30 0.04 2.91 14.74
CA SER A 30 -0.62 2.84 16.03
C SER A 30 -0.13 1.62 16.82
N PRO A 31 -0.41 1.54 18.15
CA PRO A 31 -0.12 0.32 18.91
C PRO A 31 -0.79 -0.93 18.34
N LEU A 32 -1.96 -0.81 17.72
CA LEU A 32 -2.61 -1.93 17.02
C LEU A 32 -1.86 -2.26 15.73
N GLY A 33 -1.45 -1.25 14.95
CA GLY A 33 -0.68 -1.47 13.72
C GLY A 33 0.65 -2.17 13.95
N VAL A 34 1.33 -1.89 15.07
CA VAL A 34 2.54 -2.62 15.48
C VAL A 34 2.20 -4.10 15.70
N ARG A 35 1.16 -4.42 16.50
CA ARG A 35 0.75 -5.81 16.75
C ARG A 35 0.33 -6.55 15.47
N GLN A 36 -0.31 -5.85 14.52
CA GLN A 36 -0.67 -6.42 13.23
C GLN A 36 0.57 -6.81 12.41
N ALA A 37 1.58 -5.94 12.37
CA ALA A 37 2.85 -6.22 11.69
C ALA A 37 3.65 -7.33 12.39
N GLU A 38 3.63 -7.37 13.72
CA GLU A 38 4.24 -8.44 14.52
C GLU A 38 3.57 -9.79 14.25
N ALA A 39 2.24 -9.84 14.18
CA ALA A 39 1.51 -11.06 13.85
C ALA A 39 1.87 -11.58 12.46
N LEU A 40 2.06 -10.70 11.48
CA LEU A 40 2.55 -11.09 10.14
C LEU A 40 3.97 -11.64 10.20
N ARG A 41 4.88 -10.95 10.90
CA ARG A 41 6.25 -11.44 11.15
C ARG A 41 6.23 -12.84 11.75
N ASP A 42 5.46 -13.03 12.81
CA ASP A 42 5.43 -14.29 13.57
C ASP A 42 4.85 -15.44 12.73
N ARG A 43 3.83 -15.16 11.89
CA ARG A 43 3.33 -16.10 10.88
C ARG A 43 4.45 -16.55 9.94
N TRP A 44 5.21 -15.63 9.38
CA TRP A 44 6.27 -15.95 8.44
C TRP A 44 7.50 -16.60 9.10
N LEU A 45 7.76 -16.33 10.39
CA LEU A 45 8.77 -17.06 11.15
C LEU A 45 8.35 -18.50 11.45
N ALA A 46 7.08 -18.72 11.79
CA ALA A 46 6.53 -20.04 12.08
C ALA A 46 6.39 -20.92 10.83
N ALA A 47 6.05 -20.31 9.70
CA ALA A 47 5.88 -20.98 8.41
C ALA A 47 6.47 -20.11 7.29
N PRO A 48 7.77 -20.23 7.00
CA PRO A 48 8.43 -19.45 5.95
C PRO A 48 7.80 -19.71 4.58
N GLU A 49 7.06 -18.73 4.06
CA GLU A 49 6.39 -18.80 2.76
C GLU A 49 7.19 -18.10 1.66
N LEU A 50 8.12 -17.23 2.05
CA LEU A 50 8.81 -16.31 1.16
C LEU A 50 10.32 -16.34 1.39
N ALA A 51 11.07 -16.30 0.31
CA ALA A 51 12.50 -16.00 0.30
C ALA A 51 12.71 -14.81 -0.63
N PRO A 52 12.47 -13.56 -0.17
CA PRO A 52 12.54 -12.41 -1.04
C PRO A 52 13.98 -12.07 -1.42
N ASP A 53 14.15 -11.63 -2.66
CA ASP A 53 15.40 -11.04 -3.15
C ASP A 53 15.52 -9.58 -2.70
N LEU A 54 14.37 -8.89 -2.61
CA LEU A 54 14.26 -7.49 -2.22
C LEU A 54 13.13 -7.29 -1.20
N LEU A 55 13.40 -6.43 -0.22
CA LEU A 55 12.40 -5.84 0.67
C LEU A 55 12.34 -4.34 0.39
N VAL A 56 11.22 -3.89 -0.12
CA VAL A 56 10.98 -2.50 -0.54
C VAL A 56 9.95 -1.86 0.38
N SER A 57 10.10 -0.59 0.67
CA SER A 57 9.10 0.19 1.42
C SER A 57 8.88 1.55 0.80
N SER A 58 7.68 2.08 0.87
CA SER A 58 7.46 3.50 0.63
C SER A 58 8.19 4.35 1.68
N GLU A 59 8.34 5.65 1.43
CA GLU A 59 8.96 6.58 2.37
C GLU A 59 8.14 6.84 3.64
N PHE A 60 6.83 6.59 3.59
CA PHE A 60 5.94 6.89 4.71
C PHE A 60 6.31 6.11 5.97
N PRO A 61 6.47 6.76 7.14
CA PRO A 61 6.84 6.10 8.39
C PRO A 61 6.01 4.87 8.71
N ARG A 62 4.69 4.87 8.47
CA ARG A 62 3.82 3.70 8.69
C ARG A 62 4.20 2.47 7.86
N ALA A 63 4.63 2.68 6.61
CA ALA A 63 5.05 1.58 5.74
C ALA A 63 6.47 1.11 6.10
N ARG A 64 7.38 2.05 6.38
CA ARG A 64 8.75 1.73 6.83
C ARG A 64 8.75 0.93 8.12
N GLN A 65 8.00 1.35 9.14
CA GLN A 65 7.88 0.60 10.38
C GLN A 65 7.29 -0.80 10.17
N THR A 66 6.32 -0.94 9.26
CA THR A 66 5.81 -2.26 8.88
C THR A 66 6.92 -3.12 8.28
N ALA A 67 7.70 -2.57 7.32
CA ALA A 67 8.83 -3.28 6.72
C ALA A 67 9.89 -3.66 7.75
N GLU A 68 10.24 -2.76 8.66
CA GLU A 68 11.21 -2.99 9.74
C GLU A 68 10.77 -4.15 10.66
N ILE A 69 9.49 -4.20 11.02
CA ILE A 69 8.95 -5.25 11.88
C ILE A 69 8.96 -6.62 11.19
N ILE A 70 8.63 -6.68 9.88
CA ILE A 70 8.57 -7.96 9.16
C ILE A 70 9.93 -8.43 8.62
N ALA A 71 10.92 -7.54 8.50
CA ALA A 71 12.24 -7.85 7.93
C ALA A 71 12.93 -9.09 8.54
N PRO A 72 12.90 -9.32 9.87
CA PRO A 72 13.51 -10.52 10.46
C PRO A 72 12.95 -11.83 9.90
N ALA A 73 11.66 -11.88 9.58
CA ALA A 73 11.02 -13.06 8.99
C ALA A 73 11.35 -13.26 7.51
N LEU A 74 11.95 -12.25 6.88
CA LEU A 74 12.35 -12.21 5.48
C LEU A 74 13.87 -12.31 5.30
N GLY A 75 14.57 -12.90 6.28
CA GLY A 75 16.02 -13.09 6.24
C GLY A 75 16.82 -11.85 6.60
N GLY A 76 16.22 -10.86 7.27
CA GLY A 76 16.90 -9.63 7.68
C GLY A 76 17.36 -8.76 6.52
N ARG A 77 16.63 -8.79 5.39
CA ARG A 77 16.96 -8.02 4.19
C ARG A 77 17.01 -6.52 4.50
N GLU A 78 17.96 -5.84 3.90
CA GLU A 78 18.00 -4.38 3.89
C GLU A 78 16.74 -3.82 3.21
N ILE A 79 16.19 -2.75 3.77
CA ILE A 79 14.97 -2.12 3.26
C ILE A 79 15.37 -1.07 2.23
N VAL A 80 14.99 -1.30 0.98
CA VAL A 80 15.10 -0.32 -0.09
C VAL A 80 13.92 0.63 -0.02
N VAL A 81 14.18 1.92 0.18
CA VAL A 81 13.13 2.94 0.18
C VAL A 81 12.82 3.36 -1.26
N GLU A 82 11.56 3.23 -1.66
CA GLU A 82 11.10 3.51 -3.03
C GLU A 82 9.92 4.50 -3.00
N PRO A 83 10.15 5.78 -3.32
CA PRO A 83 9.12 6.81 -3.35
C PRO A 83 7.98 6.52 -4.34
N GLY A 84 8.26 5.73 -5.36
CA GLY A 84 7.28 5.29 -6.34
C GLY A 84 6.12 4.49 -5.74
N PHE A 85 6.29 3.94 -4.53
CA PHE A 85 5.22 3.27 -3.77
C PHE A 85 4.63 4.12 -2.64
N ASN A 86 4.87 5.41 -2.62
CA ASN A 86 4.18 6.32 -1.72
C ASN A 86 2.66 6.30 -1.99
N GLU A 87 1.86 6.54 -0.95
CA GLU A 87 0.41 6.71 -1.10
C GLU A 87 0.10 7.96 -1.92
N HIS A 88 -1.13 8.06 -2.38
CA HIS A 88 -1.65 9.23 -3.08
C HIS A 88 -1.35 10.50 -2.26
N ASP A 89 -0.69 11.48 -2.90
CA ASP A 89 -0.30 12.71 -2.21
C ASP A 89 -1.51 13.65 -2.06
N PRO A 90 -1.94 13.93 -0.82
CA PRO A 90 -3.04 14.86 -0.59
C PRO A 90 -2.62 16.34 -0.74
N GLY A 91 -1.37 16.63 -1.04
CA GLY A 91 -0.85 17.98 -1.06
C GLY A 91 -0.71 18.60 0.34
N GLU A 92 0.01 19.71 0.39
CA GLU A 92 0.36 20.37 1.66
C GLU A 92 -0.85 20.86 2.45
N ALA A 93 -1.86 21.36 1.76
CA ALA A 93 -3.03 21.96 2.39
C ALA A 93 -3.94 20.93 3.06
N CYS A 94 -3.95 19.69 2.57
CA CYS A 94 -4.81 18.64 3.08
C CYS A 94 -4.08 17.62 3.98
N ASP A 95 -2.75 17.58 3.95
CA ASP A 95 -1.96 16.67 4.80
C ASP A 95 -2.12 17.03 6.29
N GLY A 96 -2.68 16.11 7.07
CA GLY A 96 -3.01 16.28 8.46
C GLY A 96 -4.40 16.90 8.73
N MET A 97 -5.15 17.26 7.70
CA MET A 97 -6.49 17.81 7.85
C MET A 97 -7.45 16.73 8.37
N PRO A 98 -8.30 17.04 9.37
CA PRO A 98 -9.39 16.16 9.75
C PRO A 98 -10.29 15.85 8.55
N MET A 99 -10.69 14.58 8.39
CA MET A 99 -11.54 14.17 7.26
C MET A 99 -12.87 14.94 7.24
N ALA A 100 -13.45 15.21 8.41
CA ALA A 100 -14.68 16.00 8.50
C ALA A 100 -14.49 17.43 7.94
N ASP A 101 -13.37 18.09 8.28
CA ASP A 101 -13.06 19.44 7.80
C ASP A 101 -12.83 19.45 6.27
N PHE A 102 -12.23 18.37 5.75
CA PHE A 102 -12.06 18.19 4.31
C PHE A 102 -13.42 18.11 3.60
N VAL A 103 -14.30 17.24 4.10
CA VAL A 103 -15.65 17.05 3.52
C VAL A 103 -16.46 18.36 3.59
N ASP A 104 -16.38 19.09 4.70
CA ASP A 104 -17.08 20.37 4.86
C ASP A 104 -16.59 21.44 3.88
N ARG A 105 -15.29 21.45 3.56
CA ARG A 105 -14.68 22.47 2.67
C ARG A 105 -14.77 22.12 1.20
N PHE A 106 -14.59 20.85 0.85
CA PHE A 106 -14.36 20.42 -0.53
C PHE A 106 -15.38 19.38 -1.02
N GLY A 107 -16.28 18.92 -0.14
CA GLY A 107 -17.22 17.84 -0.44
C GLY A 107 -16.59 16.45 -0.36
N THR A 108 -17.41 15.45 -0.64
CA THR A 108 -16.95 14.05 -0.74
C THR A 108 -16.27 13.84 -2.09
N GLY A 109 -15.03 14.13 -2.23
CA GLY A 109 -14.28 14.11 -3.50
C GLY A 109 -14.69 12.99 -4.47
N SER A 110 -14.68 13.30 -5.73
CA SER A 110 -15.08 12.39 -6.82
C SER A 110 -13.91 11.50 -7.24
N TRP A 111 -13.59 10.49 -6.44
CA TRP A 111 -12.61 9.45 -6.81
C TRP A 111 -13.07 8.60 -8.00
N GLU A 112 -14.36 8.69 -8.33
CA GLU A 112 -15.00 7.76 -9.25
C GLU A 112 -15.14 8.32 -10.66
N GLU A 113 -15.08 9.65 -10.84
CA GLU A 113 -15.53 10.29 -12.07
C GLU A 113 -14.39 10.77 -12.97
N ASP A 114 -13.38 11.45 -12.42
CA ASP A 114 -12.32 12.08 -13.21
C ASP A 114 -10.91 11.75 -12.70
N PRO A 115 -10.17 10.88 -13.41
CA PRO A 115 -8.80 10.54 -13.01
C PRO A 115 -7.79 11.69 -13.23
N PHE A 116 -8.15 12.71 -14.00
CA PHE A 116 -7.33 13.88 -14.27
C PHE A 116 -7.65 15.05 -13.33
N GLY A 117 -8.76 14.97 -12.62
CA GLY A 117 -9.11 15.89 -11.56
C GLY A 117 -8.23 15.71 -10.33
N VAL A 118 -8.15 16.73 -9.50
CA VAL A 118 -7.42 16.71 -8.23
C VAL A 118 -8.42 16.50 -7.11
N THR A 119 -8.37 15.34 -6.48
CA THR A 119 -9.25 15.02 -5.35
C THR A 119 -8.93 15.90 -4.13
N PHE A 120 -7.64 16.07 -3.85
CA PHE A 120 -7.16 16.95 -2.78
C PHE A 120 -6.54 18.20 -3.39
N PRO A 121 -7.02 19.42 -3.07
CA PRO A 121 -6.45 20.66 -3.59
C PRO A 121 -4.94 20.77 -3.37
N GLY A 122 -4.19 20.91 -4.46
CA GLY A 122 -2.72 20.93 -4.45
C GLY A 122 -2.04 19.56 -4.33
N GLY A 123 -2.83 18.48 -4.38
CA GLY A 123 -2.33 17.12 -4.35
C GLY A 123 -2.09 16.51 -5.73
N GLU A 124 -1.81 15.23 -5.74
CA GLU A 124 -1.59 14.42 -6.93
C GLU A 124 -2.94 14.06 -7.61
N THR A 125 -2.98 14.00 -8.94
CA THR A 125 -4.13 13.42 -9.65
C THR A 125 -4.08 11.90 -9.59
N LEU A 126 -5.22 11.22 -9.72
CA LEU A 126 -5.24 9.75 -9.81
C LEU A 126 -4.45 9.25 -11.02
N ALA A 127 -4.50 9.96 -12.14
CA ALA A 127 -3.72 9.61 -13.33
C ALA A 127 -2.20 9.68 -13.06
N ALA A 128 -1.72 10.73 -12.37
CA ALA A 128 -0.31 10.85 -11.98
C ALA A 128 0.10 9.75 -11.00
N PHE A 129 -0.73 9.48 -10.01
CA PHE A 129 -0.53 8.40 -9.04
C PHE A 129 -0.41 7.03 -9.74
N HIS A 130 -1.38 6.70 -10.60
CA HIS A 130 -1.35 5.45 -11.36
C HIS A 130 -0.13 5.35 -12.28
N PHE A 131 0.26 6.44 -12.93
CA PHE A 131 1.46 6.46 -13.76
C PHE A 131 2.73 6.21 -12.94
N ARG A 132 2.87 6.87 -11.80
CA ARG A 132 4.03 6.73 -10.90
C ARG A 132 4.16 5.30 -10.38
N VAL A 133 3.09 4.74 -9.83
CA VAL A 133 3.08 3.37 -9.30
C VAL A 133 3.37 2.36 -10.41
N GLY A 134 2.70 2.47 -11.57
CA GLY A 134 2.89 1.53 -12.69
C GLY A 134 4.30 1.60 -13.29
N SER A 135 4.87 2.80 -13.41
CA SER A 135 6.25 2.99 -13.87
C SER A 135 7.26 2.35 -12.93
N THR A 136 7.01 2.46 -11.62
CA THR A 136 7.86 1.85 -10.59
C THR A 136 7.81 0.33 -10.64
N VAL A 137 6.62 -0.26 -10.72
CA VAL A 137 6.45 -1.72 -10.85
C VAL A 137 7.17 -2.23 -12.10
N ARG A 138 7.01 -1.53 -13.23
CA ARG A 138 7.66 -1.92 -14.48
C ARG A 138 9.17 -1.85 -14.37
N ARG A 139 9.71 -0.75 -13.86
CA ARG A 139 11.16 -0.57 -13.67
C ARG A 139 11.74 -1.66 -12.79
N LEU A 140 11.13 -1.93 -11.62
CA LEU A 140 11.62 -2.98 -10.72
C LEU A 140 11.53 -4.39 -11.34
N ALA A 141 10.50 -4.67 -12.13
CA ALA A 141 10.40 -5.94 -12.84
C ALA A 141 11.48 -6.11 -13.91
N ASP A 142 11.88 -5.02 -14.58
CA ASP A 142 12.92 -5.02 -15.62
C ASP A 142 14.32 -5.09 -14.99
N GLU A 143 14.56 -4.38 -13.87
CA GLU A 143 15.82 -4.37 -13.13
C GLU A 143 16.09 -5.68 -12.37
N HIS A 144 15.01 -6.37 -11.93
CA HIS A 144 15.08 -7.58 -11.11
C HIS A 144 14.25 -8.72 -11.73
N PRO A 145 14.68 -9.24 -12.89
CA PRO A 145 13.97 -10.35 -13.53
C PRO A 145 14.03 -11.59 -12.63
N GLU A 146 12.91 -12.30 -12.56
CA GLU A 146 12.74 -13.53 -11.78
C GLU A 146 12.82 -13.40 -10.26
N ALA A 147 12.91 -12.17 -9.74
CA ALA A 147 12.99 -11.90 -8.32
C ALA A 147 11.64 -11.99 -7.62
N THR A 148 11.68 -12.31 -6.33
CA THR A 148 10.59 -12.10 -5.38
C THR A 148 10.82 -10.79 -4.64
N ILE A 149 9.90 -9.83 -4.81
CA ILE A 149 9.98 -8.49 -4.26
C ILE A 149 8.84 -8.32 -3.26
N VAL A 150 9.17 -8.15 -1.99
CA VAL A 150 8.20 -7.79 -0.94
C VAL A 150 8.12 -6.27 -0.84
N VAL A 151 6.91 -5.72 -0.88
CA VAL A 151 6.66 -4.27 -0.90
C VAL A 151 5.74 -3.90 0.26
N ALA A 152 6.26 -3.22 1.27
CA ALA A 152 5.45 -2.59 2.29
C ALA A 152 4.94 -1.24 1.79
N CYS A 153 3.62 -1.14 1.58
CA CYS A 153 3.01 0.01 0.91
C CYS A 153 1.61 0.31 1.46
N HIS A 154 0.71 0.79 0.62
CA HIS A 154 -0.57 1.40 0.98
C HIS A 154 -1.73 0.81 0.21
N GLY A 155 -2.96 1.11 0.67
CA GLY A 155 -4.19 0.64 0.04
C GLY A 155 -4.34 1.12 -1.40
N GLY A 156 -4.12 2.41 -1.65
CA GLY A 156 -4.20 2.98 -2.98
C GLY A 156 -3.15 2.42 -3.95
N VAL A 157 -1.94 2.11 -3.45
CA VAL A 157 -0.91 1.45 -4.27
C VAL A 157 -1.36 0.06 -4.69
N ILE A 158 -1.93 -0.74 -3.76
CA ILE A 158 -2.41 -2.09 -4.06
C ILE A 158 -3.60 -2.04 -5.03
N ASP A 159 -4.55 -1.11 -4.81
CA ASP A 159 -5.65 -0.86 -5.75
C ASP A 159 -5.12 -0.55 -7.15
N THR A 160 -4.16 0.36 -7.25
CA THR A 160 -3.55 0.77 -8.52
C THR A 160 -2.90 -0.40 -9.26
N VAL A 161 -2.07 -1.21 -8.60
CA VAL A 161 -1.40 -2.33 -9.27
C VAL A 161 -2.38 -3.41 -9.70
N LEU A 162 -3.44 -3.63 -8.92
CA LEU A 162 -4.50 -4.57 -9.30
C LEU A 162 -5.29 -4.07 -10.52
N ARG A 163 -5.70 -2.79 -10.54
CA ARG A 163 -6.39 -2.20 -11.70
C ARG A 163 -5.55 -2.29 -12.96
N GLN A 164 -4.27 -1.99 -12.87
CA GLN A 164 -3.35 -2.10 -14.02
C GLN A 164 -3.17 -3.55 -14.49
N ALA A 165 -3.03 -4.50 -13.58
CA ALA A 165 -2.93 -5.92 -13.93
C ALA A 165 -4.22 -6.44 -14.58
N LEU A 166 -5.39 -5.99 -14.11
CA LEU A 166 -6.71 -6.31 -14.64
C LEU A 166 -7.04 -5.49 -15.91
N LYS A 167 -6.26 -4.44 -16.23
CA LYS A 167 -6.51 -3.51 -17.34
C LYS A 167 -7.86 -2.77 -17.21
N THR A 168 -8.23 -2.43 -15.98
CA THR A 168 -9.41 -1.62 -15.70
C THR A 168 -9.05 -0.13 -15.65
N ALA A 169 -10.07 0.73 -15.72
CA ALA A 169 -9.88 2.16 -15.55
C ALA A 169 -9.33 2.48 -14.14
N PRO A 170 -8.56 3.58 -13.99
CA PRO A 170 -8.10 4.05 -12.68
C PRO A 170 -9.24 4.49 -11.76
N THR A 171 -10.38 4.82 -12.32
CA THR A 171 -11.61 5.24 -11.63
C THR A 171 -12.76 4.29 -11.93
N GLY A 172 -13.86 4.41 -11.19
CA GLY A 172 -15.10 3.67 -11.43
C GLY A 172 -15.66 3.03 -10.17
N GLY A 173 -16.91 2.58 -10.23
CA GLY A 173 -17.69 2.08 -9.11
C GLY A 173 -17.28 0.69 -8.58
N PHE A 174 -16.00 0.37 -8.56
CA PHE A 174 -15.49 -0.88 -8.00
C PHE A 174 -14.42 -0.63 -6.97
N ASN A 175 -14.67 -1.03 -5.73
CA ASN A 175 -13.76 -0.86 -4.62
C ASN A 175 -12.91 -2.11 -4.40
N ILE A 176 -11.59 -1.93 -4.36
CA ILE A 176 -10.62 -2.96 -3.99
C ILE A 176 -10.20 -2.71 -2.55
N ASN A 177 -10.86 -3.38 -1.62
CA ASN A 177 -10.59 -3.20 -0.20
C ASN A 177 -9.44 -4.10 0.24
N THR A 178 -8.43 -3.49 0.87
CA THR A 178 -7.31 -4.19 1.49
C THR A 178 -7.26 -3.85 2.97
N LEU A 179 -7.16 -4.85 3.84
CA LEU A 179 -7.00 -4.64 5.29
C LEU A 179 -5.55 -4.34 5.64
N ASN A 180 -5.32 -3.72 6.79
CA ASN A 180 -3.97 -3.48 7.30
C ASN A 180 -3.19 -4.80 7.41
N THR A 181 -1.94 -4.79 7.04
CA THR A 181 -1.02 -5.93 6.93
C THR A 181 -1.51 -7.08 6.03
N SER A 182 -2.60 -6.90 5.28
CA SER A 182 -3.02 -7.91 4.30
C SER A 182 -1.95 -8.14 3.23
N ILE A 183 -1.87 -9.37 2.75
CA ILE A 183 -0.94 -9.80 1.72
C ILE A 183 -1.68 -9.91 0.39
N THR A 184 -1.18 -9.22 -0.63
CA THR A 184 -1.63 -9.35 -2.02
C THR A 184 -0.45 -9.70 -2.90
N GLU A 185 -0.58 -10.74 -3.72
CA GLU A 185 0.53 -11.29 -4.50
C GLU A 185 0.20 -11.33 -5.98
N LEU A 186 1.03 -10.68 -6.77
CA LEU A 186 0.98 -10.64 -8.21
C LEU A 186 2.28 -11.20 -8.81
N GLU A 187 2.13 -12.02 -9.83
CA GLU A 187 3.25 -12.59 -10.57
C GLU A 187 3.20 -12.14 -12.03
N LEU A 188 4.30 -11.56 -12.52
CA LEU A 188 4.48 -11.24 -13.93
C LEU A 188 4.88 -12.50 -14.70
N VAL A 189 3.88 -13.19 -15.28
CA VAL A 189 4.05 -14.46 -15.97
C VAL A 189 4.80 -14.29 -17.29
N ARG A 190 4.53 -13.20 -18.00
CA ARG A 190 5.20 -12.74 -19.23
C ARG A 190 4.92 -11.26 -19.44
N PRO A 191 5.60 -10.55 -20.32
CA PRO A 191 5.36 -9.12 -20.55
C PRO A 191 3.87 -8.79 -20.68
N ASN A 192 3.40 -7.84 -19.86
CA ASN A 192 2.01 -7.38 -19.77
C ASN A 192 0.96 -8.46 -19.40
N ARG A 193 1.38 -9.58 -18.82
CA ARG A 193 0.47 -10.62 -18.32
C ARG A 193 0.77 -10.97 -16.89
N TRP A 194 -0.19 -10.69 -16.04
CA TRP A 194 -0.14 -10.91 -14.59
C TRP A 194 -1.00 -12.10 -14.18
N ALA A 195 -0.61 -12.76 -13.11
CA ALA A 195 -1.42 -13.70 -12.36
C ALA A 195 -1.60 -13.19 -10.94
N LEU A 196 -2.84 -13.10 -10.48
CA LEU A 196 -3.16 -12.85 -9.07
C LEU A 196 -3.05 -14.21 -8.34
N ARG A 197 -2.07 -14.31 -7.43
CA ARG A 197 -1.81 -15.53 -6.66
C ARG A 197 -2.51 -15.51 -5.31
N ARG A 198 -2.61 -14.31 -4.71
CA ARG A 198 -3.22 -14.09 -3.40
C ARG A 198 -3.82 -12.69 -3.37
N TYR A 199 -4.97 -12.54 -2.72
CA TYR A 199 -5.57 -11.23 -2.51
C TYR A 199 -6.08 -11.07 -1.09
N GLY A 200 -5.63 -10.01 -0.41
CA GLY A 200 -6.17 -9.60 0.88
C GLY A 200 -6.03 -10.64 2.00
N ASP A 201 -5.01 -11.52 1.95
CA ASP A 201 -4.82 -12.55 2.97
C ASP A 201 -4.45 -11.92 4.32
N THR A 202 -5.27 -12.17 5.32
CA THR A 202 -5.18 -11.68 6.70
C THR A 202 -5.23 -12.78 7.74
N ALA A 203 -4.89 -14.02 7.38
CA ALA A 203 -4.97 -15.16 8.29
C ALA A 203 -4.19 -14.96 9.61
N HIS A 204 -3.12 -14.15 9.58
CA HIS A 204 -2.33 -13.79 10.76
C HIS A 204 -3.06 -12.82 11.72
N LEU A 205 -4.14 -12.18 11.30
CA LEU A 205 -4.91 -11.24 12.14
C LEU A 205 -5.99 -11.92 12.98
N HIS A 206 -6.07 -13.25 12.95
CA HIS A 206 -7.06 -13.96 13.77
C HIS A 206 -6.91 -13.60 15.24
N GLY A 207 -7.98 -13.10 15.85
CA GLY A 207 -7.99 -12.66 17.26
C GLY A 207 -7.50 -11.23 17.51
N LEU A 208 -7.02 -10.52 16.48
CA LEU A 208 -6.74 -9.09 16.58
C LEU A 208 -7.94 -8.27 16.07
N PRO A 209 -8.18 -7.08 16.65
CA PRO A 209 -9.12 -6.15 16.05
C PRO A 209 -8.69 -5.82 14.61
N VAL A 210 -9.62 -5.92 13.70
CA VAL A 210 -9.40 -5.48 12.31
C VAL A 210 -10.07 -4.14 12.18
N ALA A 211 -9.29 -3.08 11.94
CA ALA A 211 -9.86 -1.80 11.58
C ALA A 211 -10.58 -1.98 10.24
N THR A 212 -11.90 -1.96 10.27
CA THR A 212 -12.69 -1.82 9.05
C THR A 212 -12.50 -0.37 8.61
N ASN A 213 -11.70 -0.15 7.55
CA ASN A 213 -11.82 1.10 6.83
C ASN A 213 -13.22 1.10 6.21
N VAL A 214 -14.17 1.65 6.93
CA VAL A 214 -15.42 2.13 6.35
C VAL A 214 -15.11 3.59 6.05
N ASP A 215 -14.63 3.81 4.83
CA ASP A 215 -14.60 5.13 4.22
C ASP A 215 -16.01 5.52 3.80
#